data_b20370c27a44c5264f5dd69afe504b4f
#
_entry.id   b20370c27a44c5264f5dd69afe504b4f
#
_cell.length_a   1.000
_cell.length_b   1.000
_cell.length_c   1.000
_cell.angle_alpha   90.00
_cell.angle_beta   90.00
_cell.angle_gamma   90.00
#
_symmetry.space_group_name_H-M   'P 1'
#
loop_
_entity.id
_entity.type
_entity.pdbx_description
1 polymer ?
#
loop_
_entity_poly.entity_id
_entity_poly.type
_entity_poly.pdbx_seq_one_letter_code
_entity_poly.pdbx_strand_id
1 'polypeptide(L)'
;MIPLAPPQQPDGEAIFSAIVRVENQSWEPNYRVPWNSGGTGGGVGTGFLVAPNRFLTNAHVVSDSRLLYIKKIDDPKPYEAEIVHIAHDCDLALLALKDPSAFENVRPLNFGGIPPLNSTVIAVGYPIGGQRISVTRGVVSRVDFQAFAHSGVDNHLAIQVDAAINPGNSGGPVIQEGLVVGVAFQGYSGDVAQSTGYMIPVPVINRFLKDVADGKYDHYPDLAMAHFNIQNPAQRRAMELANDGLGVMVATADSAGSAGELLKTGDIIVAMDGFPVSSDGFVNMLGSRVNMNEIVERKYVGDVVKLKVVRDKKPVSVDIELKRFLPYLIQANQYDQKPQYVVFAGLLFQPVDRNMMAAHGITNLNVRYLFNYFSQDEVYKERPQIVVLTDMLPDEINTHFDLFRHQAVDEINGKKIRTLKDAYEALQNPAPADGFHVIRFLGEGRPLVIEASRVAAANQRVMEKYNVTSDHRLGESVMDQ
;
A
#
# COMPACT_ATOMS: atom_id res chain seq x y z
N MET A 1 -44.01 -24.65 -28.17
CA MET A 1 -42.94 -24.27 -27.19
C MET A 1 -41.66 -24.93 -27.64
N ILE A 2 -40.76 -24.15 -28.20
CA ILE A 2 -39.40 -24.59 -28.55
C ILE A 2 -38.61 -24.60 -27.25
N PRO A 3 -37.98 -25.72 -26.82
CA PRO A 3 -37.16 -25.72 -25.63
C PRO A 3 -35.95 -24.82 -25.87
N LEU A 4 -35.82 -23.75 -25.06
CA LEU A 4 -34.60 -22.98 -24.96
C LEU A 4 -33.48 -23.93 -24.52
N ALA A 5 -32.45 -24.07 -25.34
CA ALA A 5 -31.24 -24.79 -24.96
C ALA A 5 -30.64 -24.12 -23.70
N PRO A 6 -30.18 -24.92 -22.72
CA PRO A 6 -29.48 -24.36 -21.57
C PRO A 6 -28.27 -23.52 -22.07
N PRO A 7 -27.90 -22.44 -21.38
CA PRO A 7 -26.70 -21.70 -21.73
C PRO A 7 -25.53 -22.68 -21.75
N GLN A 8 -24.85 -22.79 -22.88
CA GLN A 8 -23.62 -23.60 -22.98
C GLN A 8 -22.63 -23.02 -21.99
N GLN A 9 -22.20 -23.83 -21.03
CA GLN A 9 -21.02 -23.53 -20.24
C GLN A 9 -19.86 -23.28 -21.20
N PRO A 10 -19.09 -22.20 -21.07
CA PRO A 10 -17.92 -21.99 -21.91
C PRO A 10 -17.02 -23.21 -21.79
N ASP A 11 -16.61 -23.80 -22.90
CA ASP A 11 -15.67 -24.90 -22.94
C ASP A 11 -14.46 -24.56 -22.09
N GLY A 12 -14.02 -25.48 -21.21
CA GLY A 12 -12.92 -25.20 -20.29
C GLY A 12 -11.65 -24.72 -20.98
N GLU A 13 -11.40 -25.16 -22.24
CA GLU A 13 -10.31 -24.69 -23.08
C GLU A 13 -10.41 -23.18 -23.41
N ALA A 14 -11.61 -22.64 -23.60
CA ALA A 14 -11.83 -21.22 -23.89
C ALA A 14 -11.47 -20.33 -22.67
N ILE A 15 -11.71 -20.79 -21.46
CA ILE A 15 -11.32 -20.08 -20.22
C ILE A 15 -9.79 -20.03 -20.09
N PHE A 16 -9.13 -21.18 -20.28
CA PHE A 16 -7.68 -21.27 -20.10
C PHE A 16 -6.90 -20.45 -21.13
N SER A 17 -7.42 -20.25 -22.35
CA SER A 17 -6.78 -19.43 -23.37
C SER A 17 -6.65 -17.95 -22.98
N ALA A 18 -7.53 -17.47 -22.08
CA ALA A 18 -7.51 -16.10 -21.54
C ALA A 18 -6.58 -15.94 -20.33
N ILE A 19 -6.04 -17.04 -19.78
CA ILE A 19 -5.17 -17.02 -18.61
C ILE A 19 -3.72 -17.11 -19.07
N VAL A 20 -2.90 -16.23 -18.51
CA VAL A 20 -1.52 -16.03 -18.95
C VAL A 20 -0.53 -16.13 -17.80
N ARG A 21 0.68 -16.55 -18.12
CA ARG A 21 1.81 -16.47 -17.21
C ARG A 21 2.44 -15.08 -17.33
N VAL A 22 2.64 -14.41 -16.22
CA VAL A 22 3.31 -13.12 -16.12
C VAL A 22 4.72 -13.34 -15.59
N GLU A 23 5.72 -12.84 -16.30
CA GLU A 23 7.15 -12.90 -15.91
C GLU A 23 7.67 -11.48 -15.75
N ASN A 24 8.06 -11.13 -14.54
CA ASN A 24 8.62 -9.83 -14.19
C ASN A 24 10.12 -9.96 -13.91
N GLN A 25 10.92 -9.13 -14.56
CA GLN A 25 12.30 -8.86 -14.16
C GLN A 25 12.30 -7.52 -13.42
N SER A 26 12.48 -7.57 -12.12
CA SER A 26 12.43 -6.42 -11.24
C SER A 26 13.82 -5.94 -10.82
N TRP A 27 13.85 -4.74 -10.29
CA TRP A 27 14.99 -4.22 -9.58
C TRP A 27 14.64 -4.10 -8.08
N GLU A 28 15.62 -4.31 -7.22
CA GLU A 28 15.42 -4.19 -5.77
C GLU A 28 16.11 -2.92 -5.28
N PRO A 29 15.36 -1.91 -4.78
CA PRO A 29 15.95 -0.69 -4.26
C PRO A 29 16.90 -0.96 -3.09
N ASN A 30 18.10 -0.37 -3.11
CA ASN A 30 19.05 -0.52 -2.04
C ASN A 30 19.09 0.73 -1.15
N TYR A 31 18.41 0.70 -0.02
CA TYR A 31 18.36 1.82 0.92
C TYR A 31 19.68 2.06 1.67
N ARG A 32 20.57 1.03 1.77
CA ARG A 32 21.89 1.19 2.40
C ARG A 32 22.90 1.84 1.48
N VAL A 33 22.76 1.64 0.17
CA VAL A 33 23.61 2.21 -0.88
C VAL A 33 22.73 2.84 -1.94
N PRO A 34 21.99 3.94 -1.61
CA PRO A 34 20.89 4.43 -2.43
C PRO A 34 21.30 5.03 -3.78
N TRP A 35 22.56 5.35 -3.98
CA TRP A 35 23.12 5.78 -5.27
C TRP A 35 23.30 4.64 -6.27
N ASN A 36 23.35 3.40 -5.82
CA ASN A 36 23.41 2.23 -6.70
C ASN A 36 22.05 1.94 -7.35
N SER A 37 22.12 1.24 -8.49
CA SER A 37 20.90 0.85 -9.21
C SER A 37 20.11 -0.28 -8.55
N GLY A 38 20.54 -0.75 -7.39
CA GLY A 38 19.91 -1.88 -6.68
C GLY A 38 20.27 -3.25 -7.26
N GLY A 39 19.72 -4.29 -6.66
CA GLY A 39 19.82 -5.67 -7.13
C GLY A 39 18.87 -5.95 -8.31
N THR A 40 19.08 -7.09 -8.96
CA THR A 40 18.10 -7.63 -9.92
C THR A 40 17.31 -8.74 -9.25
N GLY A 41 16.00 -8.64 -9.30
CA GLY A 41 15.06 -9.64 -8.85
C GLY A 41 14.23 -10.16 -10.01
N GLY A 42 13.24 -10.94 -9.69
CA GLY A 42 12.26 -11.39 -10.65
C GLY A 42 11.21 -12.29 -10.02
N GLY A 43 10.07 -12.33 -10.63
CA GLY A 43 8.93 -13.11 -10.18
C GLY A 43 8.15 -13.70 -11.33
N VAL A 44 7.38 -14.71 -10.99
CA VAL A 44 6.39 -15.32 -11.87
C VAL A 44 5.05 -15.25 -11.16
N GLY A 45 4.06 -14.81 -11.90
CA GLY A 45 2.66 -14.81 -11.46
C GLY A 45 1.74 -15.20 -12.60
N THR A 46 0.50 -14.99 -12.36
CA THR A 46 -0.58 -15.27 -13.30
C THR A 46 -1.33 -13.97 -13.60
N GLY A 47 -1.90 -13.86 -14.77
CA GLY A 47 -2.84 -12.83 -15.15
C GLY A 47 -3.92 -13.40 -16.05
N PHE A 48 -4.94 -12.62 -16.34
CA PHE A 48 -6.00 -13.04 -17.25
C PHE A 48 -6.61 -11.84 -17.99
N LEU A 49 -7.11 -12.11 -19.19
CA LEU A 49 -7.70 -11.10 -20.07
C LEU A 49 -9.08 -10.67 -19.54
N VAL A 50 -9.25 -9.37 -19.27
CA VAL A 50 -10.50 -8.76 -18.75
C VAL A 50 -11.19 -7.84 -19.77
N ALA A 51 -10.44 -7.34 -20.76
CA ALA A 51 -10.93 -6.57 -21.90
C ALA A 51 -9.92 -6.70 -23.05
N PRO A 52 -10.23 -6.26 -24.28
CA PRO A 52 -9.28 -6.30 -25.39
C PRO A 52 -7.95 -5.64 -25.02
N ASN A 53 -6.85 -6.41 -25.09
CA ASN A 53 -5.51 -6.01 -24.68
C ASN A 53 -5.42 -5.43 -23.25
N ARG A 54 -6.21 -5.97 -22.31
CA ARG A 54 -6.16 -5.61 -20.89
C ARG A 54 -6.13 -6.86 -20.05
N PHE A 55 -5.00 -7.08 -19.37
CA PHE A 55 -4.78 -8.23 -18.50
C PHE A 55 -4.74 -7.77 -17.04
N LEU A 56 -5.54 -8.40 -16.20
CA LEU A 56 -5.54 -8.16 -14.76
C LEU A 56 -4.58 -9.14 -14.08
N THR A 57 -3.80 -8.62 -13.13
CA THR A 57 -2.91 -9.39 -12.25
C THR A 57 -2.80 -8.70 -10.89
N ASN A 58 -1.96 -9.20 -9.98
CA ASN A 58 -1.65 -8.49 -8.75
C ASN A 58 -0.53 -7.45 -8.93
N ALA A 59 -0.56 -6.37 -8.13
CA ALA A 59 0.50 -5.38 -8.08
C ALA A 59 1.83 -6.00 -7.65
N HIS A 60 1.84 -6.86 -6.61
CA HIS A 60 3.07 -7.51 -6.14
C HIS A 60 3.75 -8.40 -7.19
N VAL A 61 3.03 -8.88 -8.20
CA VAL A 61 3.61 -9.66 -9.31
C VAL A 61 4.45 -8.78 -10.23
N VAL A 62 4.08 -7.50 -10.38
CA VAL A 62 4.68 -6.58 -11.35
C VAL A 62 5.37 -5.37 -10.75
N SER A 63 5.43 -5.25 -9.43
CA SER A 63 6.13 -4.16 -8.74
C SER A 63 7.62 -4.13 -9.07
N ASP A 64 8.19 -2.93 -9.05
CA ASP A 64 9.61 -2.66 -9.33
C ASP A 64 10.07 -3.20 -10.69
N SER A 65 9.16 -3.28 -11.66
CA SER A 65 9.39 -3.89 -12.96
C SER A 65 10.40 -3.11 -13.81
N ARG A 66 11.29 -3.85 -14.47
CA ARG A 66 12.15 -3.33 -15.56
C ARG A 66 11.77 -3.92 -16.91
N LEU A 67 11.44 -5.22 -16.91
CA LEU A 67 11.02 -5.95 -18.11
C LEU A 67 9.86 -6.85 -17.72
N LEU A 68 8.78 -6.75 -18.45
CA LEU A 68 7.57 -7.50 -18.22
C LEU A 68 7.19 -8.28 -19.45
N TYR A 69 6.95 -9.57 -19.28
CA TYR A 69 6.54 -10.46 -20.34
C TYR A 69 5.28 -11.24 -19.95
N ILE A 70 4.46 -11.49 -20.95
CA ILE A 70 3.31 -12.39 -20.87
C ILE A 70 3.57 -13.60 -21.75
N LYS A 71 3.29 -14.80 -21.25
CA LYS A 71 3.28 -16.04 -22.03
C LYS A 71 1.89 -16.62 -22.08
N LYS A 72 1.49 -17.01 -23.30
CA LYS A 72 0.23 -17.70 -23.55
C LYS A 72 0.37 -19.20 -23.26
N ILE A 73 -0.72 -19.85 -22.94
CA ILE A 73 -0.75 -21.32 -22.78
C ILE A 73 -0.24 -21.99 -24.06
N ASP A 74 0.60 -22.99 -23.90
CA ASP A 74 1.19 -23.81 -24.97
C ASP A 74 1.97 -23.01 -26.04
N ASP A 75 2.29 -21.73 -25.78
CA ASP A 75 3.12 -20.89 -26.62
C ASP A 75 4.41 -20.50 -25.87
N PRO A 76 5.59 -20.96 -26.33
CA PRO A 76 6.85 -20.63 -25.69
C PRO A 76 7.30 -19.19 -25.94
N LYS A 77 6.66 -18.44 -26.86
CA LYS A 77 7.01 -17.08 -27.20
C LYS A 77 6.66 -16.12 -26.06
N PRO A 78 7.61 -15.33 -25.54
CA PRO A 78 7.28 -14.23 -24.65
C PRO A 78 6.75 -13.04 -25.44
N TYR A 79 5.70 -12.41 -24.93
CA TYR A 79 5.13 -11.17 -25.44
C TYR A 79 5.46 -10.03 -24.48
N GLU A 80 6.12 -9.00 -24.96
CA GLU A 80 6.46 -7.84 -24.14
C GLU A 80 5.20 -7.10 -23.72
N ALA A 81 5.12 -6.79 -22.43
CA ALA A 81 3.98 -6.12 -21.82
C ALA A 81 4.42 -4.85 -21.09
N GLU A 82 3.47 -3.99 -20.84
CA GLU A 82 3.63 -2.77 -20.03
C GLU A 82 2.54 -2.68 -18.97
N ILE A 83 2.86 -2.02 -17.87
CA ILE A 83 1.90 -1.71 -16.82
C ILE A 83 1.11 -0.48 -17.27
N VAL A 84 -0.21 -0.63 -17.41
CA VAL A 84 -1.11 0.47 -17.75
C VAL A 84 -1.52 1.21 -16.47
N HIS A 85 -1.91 0.46 -15.43
CA HIS A 85 -2.22 0.97 -14.11
C HIS A 85 -1.75 -0.02 -13.04
N ILE A 86 -1.30 0.50 -11.91
CA ILE A 86 -0.93 -0.29 -10.75
C ILE A 86 -1.53 0.36 -9.48
N ALA A 87 -2.12 -0.48 -8.63
CA ALA A 87 -2.77 -0.09 -7.39
C ALA A 87 -2.17 -0.90 -6.25
N HIS A 88 -1.15 -0.33 -5.58
CA HIS A 88 -0.45 -1.00 -4.49
C HIS A 88 -1.31 -1.15 -3.23
N ASP A 89 -2.27 -0.25 -3.02
CA ASP A 89 -3.22 -0.29 -1.91
C ASP A 89 -4.12 -1.53 -1.97
N CYS A 90 -4.71 -1.84 -3.12
CA CYS A 90 -5.58 -3.02 -3.30
C CYS A 90 -4.92 -4.20 -4.03
N ASP A 91 -3.61 -4.17 -4.23
CA ASP A 91 -2.79 -5.23 -4.84
C ASP A 91 -3.30 -5.69 -6.21
N LEU A 92 -3.69 -4.77 -7.08
CA LEU A 92 -4.12 -5.02 -8.45
C LEU A 92 -3.29 -4.24 -9.48
N ALA A 93 -3.09 -4.83 -10.65
CA ALA A 93 -2.45 -4.17 -11.77
C ALA A 93 -3.13 -4.53 -13.10
N LEU A 94 -3.21 -3.56 -14.00
CA LEU A 94 -3.72 -3.71 -15.36
C LEU A 94 -2.58 -3.60 -16.34
N LEU A 95 -2.40 -4.63 -17.17
CA LEU A 95 -1.32 -4.74 -18.14
C LEU A 95 -1.85 -4.66 -19.57
N ALA A 96 -0.99 -4.25 -20.50
CA ALA A 96 -1.23 -4.34 -21.93
C ALA A 96 -0.01 -4.95 -22.64
N LEU A 97 -0.25 -5.64 -23.73
CA LEU A 97 0.81 -6.06 -24.65
C LEU A 97 1.18 -4.92 -25.60
N LYS A 98 2.46 -4.77 -25.92
CA LYS A 98 2.92 -3.89 -26.99
C LYS A 98 2.43 -4.36 -28.36
N ASP A 99 2.34 -5.67 -28.55
CA ASP A 99 1.75 -6.30 -29.74
C ASP A 99 0.60 -7.24 -29.31
N PRO A 100 -0.67 -6.80 -29.43
CA PRO A 100 -1.82 -7.58 -28.98
C PRO A 100 -2.25 -8.69 -29.95
N SER A 101 -1.63 -8.83 -31.13
CA SER A 101 -2.05 -9.72 -32.22
C SER A 101 -2.28 -11.18 -31.78
N ALA A 102 -1.49 -11.67 -30.80
CA ALA A 102 -1.60 -13.03 -30.29
C ALA A 102 -2.91 -13.30 -29.52
N PHE A 103 -3.63 -12.25 -29.11
CA PHE A 103 -4.84 -12.34 -28.28
C PHE A 103 -6.09 -11.76 -28.95
N GLU A 104 -6.03 -11.36 -30.23
CA GLU A 104 -7.17 -10.76 -30.96
C GLU A 104 -8.42 -11.67 -30.97
N ASN A 105 -8.21 -13.00 -30.99
CA ASN A 105 -9.28 -13.99 -31.02
C ASN A 105 -9.59 -14.60 -29.64
N VAL A 106 -8.96 -14.10 -28.57
CA VAL A 106 -9.19 -14.59 -27.21
C VAL A 106 -10.28 -13.75 -26.56
N ARG A 107 -11.29 -14.42 -25.99
CA ARG A 107 -12.40 -13.75 -25.32
C ARG A 107 -11.99 -13.39 -23.87
N PRO A 108 -12.24 -12.15 -23.43
CA PRO A 108 -12.09 -11.79 -22.02
C PRO A 108 -12.96 -12.64 -21.11
N LEU A 109 -12.50 -12.85 -19.88
CA LEU A 109 -13.28 -13.50 -18.83
C LEU A 109 -14.33 -12.54 -18.25
N ASN A 110 -15.50 -13.08 -17.94
CA ASN A 110 -16.58 -12.33 -17.31
C ASN A 110 -16.51 -12.44 -15.79
N PHE A 111 -16.92 -11.37 -15.10
CA PHE A 111 -16.99 -11.35 -13.65
C PHE A 111 -18.35 -11.83 -13.13
N GLY A 112 -18.32 -12.56 -12.01
CA GLY A 112 -19.48 -12.94 -11.22
C GLY A 112 -19.75 -11.97 -10.07
N GLY A 113 -20.30 -12.51 -8.97
CA GLY A 113 -20.51 -11.79 -7.71
C GLY A 113 -19.64 -12.33 -6.58
N ILE A 114 -19.99 -11.99 -5.34
CA ILE A 114 -19.42 -12.61 -4.15
C ILE A 114 -19.98 -14.03 -4.06
N PRO A 115 -19.12 -15.07 -4.07
CA PRO A 115 -19.61 -16.45 -3.99
C PRO A 115 -20.16 -16.75 -2.58
N PRO A 116 -21.22 -17.57 -2.46
CA PRO A 116 -21.76 -17.96 -1.16
C PRO A 116 -20.74 -18.73 -0.30
N LEU A 117 -20.85 -18.61 1.02
CA LEU A 117 -20.07 -19.47 1.93
C LEU A 117 -20.31 -20.94 1.64
N ASN A 118 -19.26 -21.74 1.79
CA ASN A 118 -19.25 -23.18 1.51
C ASN A 118 -19.51 -23.55 0.03
N SER A 119 -19.50 -22.60 -0.88
CA SER A 119 -19.57 -22.88 -2.32
C SER A 119 -18.20 -23.23 -2.89
N THR A 120 -18.15 -24.10 -3.88
CA THR A 120 -16.90 -24.53 -4.53
C THR A 120 -16.40 -23.46 -5.49
N VAL A 121 -15.08 -23.21 -5.43
CA VAL A 121 -14.33 -22.33 -6.33
C VAL A 121 -13.10 -23.04 -6.88
N ILE A 122 -12.58 -22.57 -8.00
CA ILE A 122 -11.40 -23.09 -8.67
C ILE A 122 -10.42 -21.95 -8.89
N ALA A 123 -9.24 -22.05 -8.30
CA ALA A 123 -8.13 -21.12 -8.56
C ALA A 123 -7.26 -21.67 -9.70
N VAL A 124 -6.95 -20.83 -10.67
CA VAL A 124 -6.21 -21.21 -11.88
C VAL A 124 -4.98 -20.32 -12.02
N GLY A 125 -3.80 -20.92 -12.25
CA GLY A 125 -2.58 -20.15 -12.37
C GLY A 125 -1.36 -20.95 -12.78
N TYR A 126 -0.18 -20.30 -12.73
CA TYR A 126 1.12 -20.86 -13.08
C TYR A 126 2.04 -20.92 -11.87
N PRO A 127 1.99 -21.97 -11.05
CA PRO A 127 2.79 -22.07 -9.84
C PRO A 127 4.29 -22.06 -10.16
N ILE A 128 5.10 -21.55 -9.21
CA ILE A 128 6.57 -21.55 -9.32
C ILE A 128 7.06 -22.99 -9.52
N GLY A 129 8.02 -23.17 -10.44
CA GLY A 129 8.58 -24.47 -10.80
C GLY A 129 7.82 -25.21 -11.91
N GLY A 130 6.64 -24.71 -12.34
CA GLY A 130 5.87 -25.25 -13.47
C GLY A 130 5.78 -24.28 -14.64
N GLN A 131 5.81 -24.82 -15.87
CA GLN A 131 5.51 -24.05 -17.09
C GLN A 131 4.07 -24.25 -17.57
N ARG A 132 3.34 -25.15 -16.90
CA ARG A 132 1.97 -25.51 -17.26
C ARG A 132 1.00 -24.91 -16.25
N ILE A 133 -0.21 -24.66 -16.74
CA ILE A 133 -1.32 -24.19 -15.94
C ILE A 133 -1.65 -25.22 -14.84
N SER A 134 -1.95 -24.75 -13.67
CA SER A 134 -2.39 -25.53 -12.52
C SER A 134 -3.79 -25.11 -12.12
N VAL A 135 -4.58 -26.08 -11.70
CA VAL A 135 -5.97 -25.88 -11.27
C VAL A 135 -6.10 -26.45 -9.86
N THR A 136 -6.43 -25.62 -8.90
CA THR A 136 -6.71 -26.02 -7.53
C THR A 136 -8.16 -25.73 -7.18
N ARG A 137 -8.81 -26.68 -6.47
CA ARG A 137 -10.20 -26.56 -6.06
C ARG A 137 -10.27 -26.38 -4.54
N GLY A 138 -11.21 -25.55 -4.11
CA GLY A 138 -11.51 -25.35 -2.71
C GLY A 138 -12.90 -24.79 -2.50
N VAL A 139 -13.23 -24.43 -1.26
CA VAL A 139 -14.50 -23.82 -0.88
C VAL A 139 -14.30 -22.46 -0.27
N VAL A 140 -15.31 -21.61 -0.39
CA VAL A 140 -15.36 -20.28 0.26
C VAL A 140 -15.57 -20.49 1.76
N SER A 141 -14.59 -20.08 2.55
CA SER A 141 -14.58 -20.27 4.00
C SER A 141 -15.10 -19.04 4.77
N ARG A 142 -14.76 -17.82 4.31
CA ARG A 142 -15.10 -16.60 5.01
C ARG A 142 -15.00 -15.38 4.08
N VAL A 143 -15.89 -14.40 4.27
CA VAL A 143 -15.80 -13.06 3.68
C VAL A 143 -15.48 -12.10 4.82
N ASP A 144 -14.38 -11.36 4.71
CA ASP A 144 -13.89 -10.52 5.80
C ASP A 144 -13.14 -9.30 5.27
N PHE A 145 -12.94 -8.31 6.15
CA PHE A 145 -12.14 -7.12 5.88
C PHE A 145 -10.74 -7.35 6.48
N GLN A 146 -9.71 -7.35 5.65
CA GLN A 146 -8.36 -7.75 6.07
C GLN A 146 -7.27 -6.83 5.57
N ALA A 147 -6.16 -6.81 6.30
CA ALA A 147 -4.93 -6.16 5.87
C ALA A 147 -4.34 -6.86 4.63
N PHE A 148 -4.04 -6.09 3.61
CA PHE A 148 -3.36 -6.56 2.41
C PHE A 148 -1.85 -6.53 2.65
N ALA A 149 -1.23 -7.70 2.54
CA ALA A 149 0.19 -7.88 2.85
C ALA A 149 1.11 -7.06 1.95
N HIS A 150 0.67 -6.77 0.72
CA HIS A 150 1.47 -6.02 -0.25
C HIS A 150 1.76 -4.61 0.24
N SER A 151 0.76 -3.80 0.51
CA SER A 151 0.98 -2.46 1.07
C SER A 151 1.39 -2.49 2.55
N GLY A 152 0.87 -3.48 3.29
CA GLY A 152 1.11 -3.68 4.71
C GLY A 152 0.36 -2.71 5.64
N VAL A 153 -0.46 -1.83 5.09
CA VAL A 153 -1.26 -0.82 5.82
C VAL A 153 -2.72 -0.78 5.39
N ASP A 154 -3.03 -1.05 4.13
CA ASP A 154 -4.39 -0.98 3.61
C ASP A 154 -5.20 -2.22 3.99
N ASN A 155 -6.49 -2.01 4.22
CA ASN A 155 -7.43 -3.08 4.58
C ASN A 155 -8.60 -3.04 3.62
N HIS A 156 -8.90 -4.16 2.99
CA HIS A 156 -10.00 -4.27 2.03
C HIS A 156 -10.77 -5.57 2.25
N LEU A 157 -11.91 -5.67 1.58
CA LEU A 157 -12.67 -6.92 1.53
C LEU A 157 -11.82 -8.01 0.89
N ALA A 158 -11.74 -9.15 1.54
CA ALA A 158 -11.06 -10.36 1.07
C ALA A 158 -11.92 -11.60 1.31
N ILE A 159 -11.78 -12.60 0.48
CA ILE A 159 -12.47 -13.87 0.66
C ILE A 159 -11.44 -14.94 0.94
N GLN A 160 -11.59 -15.62 2.07
CA GLN A 160 -10.80 -16.79 2.43
C GLN A 160 -11.33 -18.01 1.72
N VAL A 161 -10.41 -18.78 1.15
CA VAL A 161 -10.68 -20.08 0.51
C VAL A 161 -9.70 -21.13 1.03
N ASP A 162 -10.10 -22.40 1.05
CA ASP A 162 -9.21 -23.51 1.40
C ASP A 162 -8.50 -24.11 0.16
N ALA A 163 -8.69 -23.48 -1.00
CA ALA A 163 -7.88 -23.80 -2.19
C ALA A 163 -6.41 -23.44 -1.93
N ALA A 164 -5.49 -24.32 -2.31
CA ALA A 164 -4.07 -24.03 -2.21
C ALA A 164 -3.67 -22.89 -3.17
N ILE A 165 -3.42 -21.70 -2.61
CA ILE A 165 -2.85 -20.56 -3.32
C ILE A 165 -1.35 -20.56 -3.04
N ASN A 166 -0.60 -21.07 -4.00
CA ASN A 166 0.86 -21.15 -3.93
C ASN A 166 1.51 -20.00 -4.71
N PRO A 167 2.77 -19.62 -4.42
CA PRO A 167 3.52 -18.66 -5.21
C PRO A 167 3.46 -19.01 -6.71
N GLY A 168 3.13 -18.01 -7.54
CA GLY A 168 2.88 -18.14 -8.97
C GLY A 168 1.39 -18.20 -9.35
N ASN A 169 0.49 -18.65 -8.45
CA ASN A 169 -0.96 -18.54 -8.66
C ASN A 169 -1.47 -17.10 -8.43
N SER A 170 -0.71 -16.27 -7.75
CA SER A 170 -1.01 -14.84 -7.54
C SER A 170 -1.32 -14.13 -8.86
N GLY A 171 -2.38 -13.33 -8.88
CA GLY A 171 -2.90 -12.65 -10.07
C GLY A 171 -3.80 -13.52 -10.95
N GLY A 172 -3.91 -14.82 -10.66
CA GLY A 172 -4.78 -15.75 -11.36
C GLY A 172 -6.25 -15.63 -10.97
N PRO A 173 -7.16 -15.93 -11.91
CA PRO A 173 -8.59 -15.88 -11.63
C PRO A 173 -9.01 -17.02 -10.69
N VAL A 174 -9.89 -16.69 -9.75
CA VAL A 174 -10.69 -17.67 -9.01
C VAL A 174 -12.06 -17.72 -9.66
N ILE A 175 -12.48 -18.92 -10.07
CA ILE A 175 -13.63 -19.13 -10.95
C ILE A 175 -14.71 -19.95 -10.24
N GLN A 176 -15.95 -19.53 -10.41
CA GLN A 176 -17.16 -20.27 -10.05
C GLN A 176 -18.13 -20.26 -11.23
N GLU A 177 -18.63 -21.41 -11.64
CA GLU A 177 -19.61 -21.53 -12.74
C GLU A 177 -19.21 -20.79 -14.04
N GLY A 178 -17.90 -20.80 -14.36
CA GLY A 178 -17.37 -20.14 -15.56
C GLY A 178 -17.18 -18.61 -15.43
N LEU A 179 -17.47 -18.01 -14.28
CA LEU A 179 -17.29 -16.59 -14.00
C LEU A 179 -16.15 -16.35 -13.01
N VAL A 180 -15.42 -15.28 -13.18
CA VAL A 180 -14.38 -14.84 -12.23
C VAL A 180 -15.07 -14.26 -11.00
N VAL A 181 -14.83 -14.83 -9.83
CA VAL A 181 -15.35 -14.38 -8.54
C VAL A 181 -14.28 -13.70 -7.67
N GLY A 182 -13.02 -13.76 -8.09
CA GLY A 182 -11.91 -13.07 -7.43
C GLY A 182 -10.59 -13.30 -8.12
N VAL A 183 -9.55 -12.63 -7.60
CA VAL A 183 -8.14 -12.78 -7.98
C VAL A 183 -7.37 -13.39 -6.81
N ALA A 184 -6.69 -14.50 -7.03
CA ALA A 184 -5.83 -15.11 -6.02
C ALA A 184 -4.67 -14.18 -5.67
N PHE A 185 -4.39 -13.90 -4.37
CA PHE A 185 -3.36 -12.91 -4.07
C PHE A 185 -2.43 -13.26 -2.91
N GLN A 186 -2.89 -13.81 -1.82
CA GLN A 186 -2.02 -14.16 -0.69
C GLN A 186 -2.43 -15.48 -0.04
N GLY A 187 -1.44 -16.16 0.56
CA GLY A 187 -1.64 -17.34 1.38
C GLY A 187 -0.77 -17.29 2.62
N TYR A 188 -1.20 -17.88 3.69
CA TYR A 188 -0.35 -18.07 4.86
C TYR A 188 0.51 -19.32 4.70
N SER A 189 1.78 -19.26 5.17
CA SER A 189 2.66 -20.41 5.21
C SER A 189 2.15 -21.45 6.21
N GLY A 190 2.45 -22.74 5.97
CA GLY A 190 1.98 -23.87 6.76
C GLY A 190 2.27 -23.84 8.27
N ASP A 191 3.17 -22.95 8.72
CA ASP A 191 3.50 -22.78 10.14
C ASP A 191 2.44 -21.95 10.90
N VAL A 192 1.65 -21.14 10.17
CA VAL A 192 0.62 -20.26 10.77
C VAL A 192 -0.78 -20.83 10.53
N ALA A 193 -1.07 -21.28 9.31
CA ALA A 193 -2.34 -21.90 8.95
C ALA A 193 -2.17 -22.79 7.73
N GLN A 194 -2.64 -24.04 7.80
CA GLN A 194 -2.60 -24.96 6.67
C GLN A 194 -3.74 -24.63 5.69
N SER A 195 -3.44 -24.63 4.39
CA SER A 195 -4.43 -24.49 3.31
C SER A 195 -5.32 -23.25 3.45
N THR A 196 -4.73 -22.10 3.80
CA THR A 196 -5.47 -20.83 3.88
C THR A 196 -5.00 -19.93 2.76
N GLY A 197 -5.84 -19.75 1.76
CA GLY A 197 -5.64 -18.80 0.67
C GLY A 197 -6.65 -17.66 0.73
N TYR A 198 -6.32 -16.54 0.12
CA TYR A 198 -7.22 -15.40 -0.01
C TYR A 198 -7.34 -14.97 -1.46
N MET A 199 -8.51 -14.48 -1.82
CA MET A 199 -8.75 -13.83 -3.11
C MET A 199 -9.31 -12.43 -2.91
N ILE A 200 -8.90 -11.51 -3.79
CA ILE A 200 -9.47 -10.17 -3.94
C ILE A 200 -10.82 -10.32 -4.63
N PRO A 201 -11.95 -9.96 -3.99
CA PRO A 201 -13.27 -10.19 -4.55
C PRO A 201 -13.68 -9.20 -5.63
N VAL A 202 -14.66 -9.55 -6.42
CA VAL A 202 -15.19 -8.76 -7.55
C VAL A 202 -15.54 -7.31 -7.19
N PRO A 203 -16.11 -6.96 -6.01
CA PRO A 203 -16.33 -5.56 -5.66
C PRO A 203 -15.07 -4.69 -5.67
N VAL A 204 -13.95 -5.20 -5.14
CA VAL A 204 -12.64 -4.51 -5.16
C VAL A 204 -12.11 -4.40 -6.59
N ILE A 205 -12.21 -5.49 -7.36
CA ILE A 205 -11.79 -5.53 -8.77
C ILE A 205 -12.57 -4.50 -9.60
N ASN A 206 -13.90 -4.50 -9.47
CA ASN A 206 -14.75 -3.58 -10.22
C ASN A 206 -14.52 -2.12 -9.84
N ARG A 207 -14.24 -1.84 -8.55
CA ARG A 207 -13.87 -0.51 -8.10
C ARG A 207 -12.57 -0.05 -8.77
N PHE A 208 -11.52 -0.88 -8.74
CA PHE A 208 -10.26 -0.58 -9.41
C PHE A 208 -10.45 -0.35 -10.92
N LEU A 209 -11.13 -1.28 -11.63
CA LEU A 209 -11.35 -1.16 -13.08
C LEU A 209 -12.17 0.07 -13.47
N LYS A 210 -13.11 0.49 -12.61
CA LYS A 210 -13.90 1.70 -12.82
C LYS A 210 -13.09 2.97 -12.53
N ASP A 211 -12.25 2.93 -11.49
CA ASP A 211 -11.37 4.04 -11.13
C ASP A 211 -10.43 4.39 -12.28
N VAL A 212 -9.73 3.39 -12.81
CA VAL A 212 -8.76 3.59 -13.91
C VAL A 212 -9.39 3.82 -15.30
N ALA A 213 -10.71 3.81 -15.43
CA ALA A 213 -11.38 3.92 -16.72
C ALA A 213 -11.20 5.28 -17.40
N ASP A 214 -10.93 6.33 -16.68
CA ASP A 214 -10.63 7.67 -17.19
C ASP A 214 -9.14 7.90 -17.49
N GLY A 215 -8.29 6.89 -17.21
CA GLY A 215 -6.85 6.92 -17.43
C GLY A 215 -6.02 7.32 -16.22
N LYS A 216 -6.65 7.47 -15.04
CA LYS A 216 -5.98 7.76 -13.77
C LYS A 216 -6.39 6.75 -12.72
N TYR A 217 -5.54 6.58 -11.71
CA TYR A 217 -5.88 5.86 -10.50
C TYR A 217 -5.94 6.85 -9.34
N ASP A 218 -7.15 7.12 -8.83
CA ASP A 218 -7.38 8.14 -7.79
C ASP A 218 -7.25 7.59 -6.37
N HIS A 219 -6.98 6.29 -6.22
CA HIS A 219 -6.83 5.58 -4.95
C HIS A 219 -8.10 5.51 -4.11
N TYR A 220 -7.96 4.98 -2.90
CA TYR A 220 -9.06 4.88 -1.95
C TYR A 220 -9.17 6.15 -1.11
N PRO A 221 -10.40 6.67 -0.89
CA PRO A 221 -10.62 7.70 0.11
C PRO A 221 -10.61 7.09 1.51
N ASP A 222 -10.30 7.92 2.51
CA ASP A 222 -10.30 7.50 3.90
C ASP A 222 -11.00 8.55 4.79
N LEU A 223 -11.76 8.09 5.78
CA LEU A 223 -12.29 8.97 6.82
C LEU A 223 -11.18 9.53 7.70
N ALA A 224 -10.06 8.84 7.81
CA ALA A 224 -8.93 9.17 8.67
C ALA A 224 -9.36 9.35 10.13
N MET A 225 -10.11 8.37 10.64
CA MET A 225 -10.58 8.34 12.00
C MET A 225 -10.30 6.99 12.66
N ALA A 226 -10.08 7.01 13.96
CA ALA A 226 -10.11 5.82 14.80
C ALA A 226 -11.38 5.80 15.65
N HIS A 227 -11.85 4.60 16.02
CA HIS A 227 -13.03 4.43 16.84
C HIS A 227 -12.83 3.37 17.94
N PHE A 228 -13.64 3.44 18.97
CA PHE A 228 -13.76 2.45 20.04
C PHE A 228 -15.10 1.73 19.95
N ASN A 229 -15.06 0.43 20.22
CA ASN A 229 -16.25 -0.39 20.40
C ASN A 229 -16.96 -0.03 21.71
N ILE A 230 -18.28 0.17 21.69
CA ILE A 230 -19.06 0.52 22.88
C ILE A 230 -19.97 -0.66 23.27
N GLN A 231 -19.38 -1.72 23.74
CA GLN A 231 -20.10 -2.93 24.14
C GLN A 231 -20.44 -2.98 25.64
N ASN A 232 -19.71 -2.22 26.47
CA ASN A 232 -19.90 -2.23 27.92
C ASN A 232 -21.24 -1.58 28.30
N PRO A 233 -22.18 -2.29 29.01
CA PRO A 233 -23.51 -1.74 29.35
C PRO A 233 -23.45 -0.55 30.30
N ALA A 234 -22.46 -0.45 31.17
CA ALA A 234 -22.30 0.69 32.07
C ALA A 234 -21.85 1.95 31.29
N GLN A 235 -20.93 1.78 30.34
CA GLN A 235 -20.51 2.86 29.45
C GLN A 235 -21.68 3.36 28.61
N ARG A 236 -22.48 2.44 28.00
CA ARG A 236 -23.67 2.84 27.22
C ARG A 236 -24.68 3.62 28.05
N ARG A 237 -24.95 3.16 29.29
CA ARG A 237 -25.85 3.90 30.20
C ARG A 237 -25.32 5.29 30.59
N ALA A 238 -24.02 5.42 30.83
CA ALA A 238 -23.40 6.72 31.14
C ALA A 238 -23.52 7.71 29.99
N MET A 239 -23.53 7.20 28.76
CA MET A 239 -23.70 7.98 27.52
C MET A 239 -25.17 8.14 27.10
N GLU A 240 -26.12 7.61 27.88
CA GLU A 240 -27.55 7.62 27.59
C GLU A 240 -27.92 6.95 26.25
N LEU A 241 -27.11 5.96 25.85
CA LEU A 241 -27.38 5.17 24.64
C LEU A 241 -28.36 4.03 24.94
N ALA A 242 -29.22 3.74 23.97
CA ALA A 242 -30.06 2.55 24.02
C ALA A 242 -29.21 1.28 24.08
N ASN A 243 -29.73 0.23 24.74
CA ASN A 243 -29.05 -1.07 24.78
C ASN A 243 -29.43 -1.93 23.55
N ASP A 244 -29.34 -1.34 22.37
CA ASP A 244 -29.72 -1.92 21.08
C ASP A 244 -28.54 -2.53 20.30
N GLY A 245 -27.33 -2.45 20.87
CA GLY A 245 -26.11 -2.97 20.25
C GLY A 245 -25.58 -2.08 19.11
N LEU A 246 -26.09 -0.85 18.96
CA LEU A 246 -25.64 0.07 17.90
C LEU A 246 -24.65 1.11 18.41
N GLY A 247 -23.74 1.53 17.53
CA GLY A 247 -22.85 2.68 17.67
C GLY A 247 -21.43 2.37 18.09
N VAL A 248 -20.48 3.00 17.43
CA VAL A 248 -19.07 3.07 17.79
C VAL A 248 -18.70 4.50 18.14
N MET A 249 -17.74 4.69 19.06
CA MET A 249 -17.32 6.01 19.50
C MET A 249 -16.08 6.47 18.75
N VAL A 250 -16.12 7.66 18.14
CA VAL A 250 -14.96 8.31 17.54
C VAL A 250 -13.92 8.58 18.63
N ALA A 251 -12.74 7.99 18.47
CA ALA A 251 -11.58 8.20 19.33
C ALA A 251 -10.76 9.41 18.87
N THR A 252 -10.45 9.43 17.59
CA THR A 252 -9.72 10.52 16.92
C THR A 252 -10.26 10.71 15.52
N ALA A 253 -10.17 11.92 15.00
CA ALA A 253 -10.35 12.25 13.58
C ALA A 253 -9.19 13.16 13.18
N ASP A 254 -8.44 12.76 12.16
CA ASP A 254 -7.31 13.55 11.68
C ASP A 254 -7.82 14.75 10.88
N SER A 255 -7.31 15.94 11.17
CA SER A 255 -7.78 17.18 10.57
C SER A 255 -7.49 17.29 9.07
N ALA A 256 -6.53 16.54 8.53
CA ALA A 256 -6.25 16.45 7.09
C ALA A 256 -7.10 15.40 6.38
N GLY A 257 -7.75 14.50 7.13
CA GLY A 257 -8.61 13.46 6.59
C GLY A 257 -10.00 13.95 6.20
N SER A 258 -10.80 13.04 5.64
CA SER A 258 -12.19 13.35 5.24
C SER A 258 -13.07 13.74 6.42
N ALA A 259 -12.95 13.03 7.54
CA ALA A 259 -13.70 13.35 8.76
C ALA A 259 -13.32 14.72 9.34
N GLY A 260 -12.04 15.09 9.26
CA GLY A 260 -11.50 16.39 9.64
C GLY A 260 -12.07 16.92 10.94
N GLU A 261 -12.53 18.16 10.92
CA GLU A 261 -13.21 18.80 12.06
C GLU A 261 -14.73 18.49 12.13
N LEU A 262 -15.27 17.74 11.16
CA LEU A 262 -16.71 17.39 11.11
C LEU A 262 -17.08 16.35 12.18
N LEU A 263 -16.20 15.39 12.46
CA LEU A 263 -16.33 14.47 13.58
C LEU A 263 -15.50 14.92 14.76
N LYS A 264 -15.99 14.67 15.96
CA LYS A 264 -15.32 15.01 17.21
C LYS A 264 -15.10 13.77 18.05
N THR A 265 -14.02 13.76 18.80
CA THR A 265 -13.81 12.73 19.84
C THR A 265 -15.03 12.65 20.75
N GLY A 266 -15.57 11.45 20.94
CA GLY A 266 -16.77 11.19 21.71
C GLY A 266 -18.07 11.14 20.89
N ASP A 267 -18.09 11.49 19.61
CA ASP A 267 -19.21 11.25 18.73
C ASP A 267 -19.51 9.76 18.62
N ILE A 268 -20.77 9.36 18.63
CA ILE A 268 -21.18 7.97 18.46
C ILE A 268 -21.78 7.78 17.07
N ILE A 269 -21.10 7.08 16.20
CA ILE A 269 -21.60 6.76 14.85
C ILE A 269 -22.57 5.59 14.96
N VAL A 270 -23.86 5.84 14.74
CA VAL A 270 -24.93 4.84 14.81
C VAL A 270 -25.40 4.35 13.47
N ALA A 271 -25.16 5.10 12.38
CA ALA A 271 -25.41 4.64 11.01
C ALA A 271 -24.49 5.36 10.02
N MET A 272 -24.16 4.67 8.92
CA MET A 272 -23.37 5.16 7.79
C MET A 272 -24.10 4.82 6.49
N ASP A 273 -24.40 5.82 5.65
CA ASP A 273 -25.20 5.69 4.41
C ASP A 273 -26.51 4.89 4.58
N GLY A 274 -27.14 5.03 5.74
CA GLY A 274 -28.37 4.32 6.07
C GLY A 274 -28.16 2.91 6.66
N PHE A 275 -26.96 2.35 6.63
CA PHE A 275 -26.65 1.09 7.28
C PHE A 275 -26.43 1.31 8.79
N PRO A 276 -27.20 0.62 9.67
CA PRO A 276 -26.93 0.66 11.11
C PRO A 276 -25.53 0.12 11.42
N VAL A 277 -24.77 0.87 12.20
CA VAL A 277 -23.42 0.46 12.66
C VAL A 277 -23.57 -0.22 14.02
N SER A 278 -23.17 -1.48 14.13
CA SER A 278 -23.19 -2.21 15.40
C SER A 278 -22.06 -1.73 16.33
N SER A 279 -22.22 -2.00 17.64
CA SER A 279 -21.27 -1.54 18.69
C SER A 279 -19.86 -2.11 18.61
N ASP A 280 -19.60 -2.98 17.67
CA ASP A 280 -18.31 -3.56 17.35
C ASP A 280 -17.78 -3.12 15.96
N GLY A 281 -18.44 -2.14 15.31
CA GLY A 281 -17.97 -1.53 14.07
C GLY A 281 -18.35 -2.28 12.79
N PHE A 282 -19.35 -3.17 12.86
CA PHE A 282 -19.83 -3.89 11.68
C PHE A 282 -21.17 -3.39 11.17
N VAL A 283 -21.43 -3.62 9.89
CA VAL A 283 -22.70 -3.37 9.21
C VAL A 283 -23.14 -4.61 8.46
N ASN A 284 -24.44 -4.73 8.21
CA ASN A 284 -24.97 -5.79 7.33
C ASN A 284 -25.11 -5.23 5.92
N MET A 285 -24.28 -5.72 4.99
CA MET A 285 -24.26 -5.30 3.59
C MET A 285 -24.19 -6.53 2.68
N LEU A 286 -24.97 -6.55 1.62
CA LEU A 286 -24.99 -7.63 0.61
C LEU A 286 -25.18 -9.03 1.22
N GLY A 287 -25.95 -9.16 2.29
CA GLY A 287 -26.19 -10.45 2.97
C GLY A 287 -25.04 -10.93 3.85
N SER A 288 -24.01 -10.11 4.03
CA SER A 288 -22.84 -10.41 4.88
C SER A 288 -22.68 -9.35 5.95
N ARG A 289 -22.08 -9.74 7.07
CA ARG A 289 -21.67 -8.84 8.14
C ARG A 289 -20.22 -8.44 7.90
N VAL A 290 -20.00 -7.16 7.54
CA VAL A 290 -18.70 -6.63 7.14
C VAL A 290 -18.32 -5.40 7.99
N ASN A 291 -17.03 -5.05 8.02
CA ASN A 291 -16.58 -3.83 8.66
C ASN A 291 -17.24 -2.60 8.04
N MET A 292 -17.60 -1.60 8.84
CA MET A 292 -18.27 -0.37 8.36
C MET A 292 -17.44 0.41 7.33
N ASN A 293 -16.11 0.26 7.33
CA ASN A 293 -15.23 0.91 6.36
C ASN A 293 -15.51 0.44 4.93
N GLU A 294 -16.08 -0.76 4.72
CA GLU A 294 -16.50 -1.24 3.40
C GLU A 294 -17.46 -0.27 2.69
N ILE A 295 -18.22 0.54 3.44
CA ILE A 295 -19.09 1.57 2.87
C ILE A 295 -18.25 2.67 2.19
N VAL A 296 -17.16 3.09 2.82
CA VAL A 296 -16.22 4.09 2.29
C VAL A 296 -15.42 3.50 1.13
N GLU A 297 -14.95 2.26 1.27
CA GLU A 297 -14.19 1.53 0.27
C GLU A 297 -14.89 1.40 -1.10
N ARG A 298 -16.21 1.46 -1.12
CA ARG A 298 -17.00 1.42 -2.37
C ARG A 298 -17.19 2.78 -3.03
N LYS A 299 -16.69 3.83 -2.40
CA LYS A 299 -16.81 5.21 -2.87
C LYS A 299 -15.52 5.70 -3.52
N TYR A 300 -15.59 6.85 -4.14
CA TYR A 300 -14.48 7.53 -4.79
C TYR A 300 -14.18 8.85 -4.09
N VAL A 301 -13.00 9.39 -4.35
CA VAL A 301 -12.65 10.74 -3.90
C VAL A 301 -13.67 11.74 -4.46
N GLY A 302 -14.16 12.64 -3.60
CA GLY A 302 -15.24 13.57 -3.90
C GLY A 302 -16.66 13.04 -3.66
N ASP A 303 -16.86 11.74 -3.46
CA ASP A 303 -18.14 11.20 -3.04
C ASP A 303 -18.49 11.64 -1.61
N VAL A 304 -19.77 11.64 -1.27
CA VAL A 304 -20.24 11.97 0.08
C VAL A 304 -20.66 10.71 0.83
N VAL A 305 -20.21 10.56 2.06
CA VAL A 305 -20.73 9.59 3.02
C VAL A 305 -21.59 10.29 4.07
N LYS A 306 -22.77 9.74 4.36
CA LYS A 306 -23.75 10.31 5.29
C LYS A 306 -23.73 9.56 6.60
N LEU A 307 -23.38 10.23 7.67
CA LEU A 307 -23.35 9.67 9.00
C LEU A 307 -24.53 10.13 9.85
N LYS A 308 -25.08 9.22 10.65
CA LYS A 308 -25.91 9.57 11.81
C LYS A 308 -25.07 9.36 13.05
N VAL A 309 -24.88 10.42 13.80
CA VAL A 309 -24.08 10.40 15.03
C VAL A 309 -24.90 10.88 16.22
N VAL A 310 -24.53 10.43 17.42
CA VAL A 310 -24.99 11.01 18.66
C VAL A 310 -23.84 11.85 19.23
N ARG A 311 -24.05 13.15 19.31
CA ARG A 311 -23.11 14.15 19.85
C ARG A 311 -23.76 14.85 21.03
N ASP A 312 -23.08 14.89 22.19
CA ASP A 312 -23.65 15.49 23.41
C ASP A 312 -25.07 14.99 23.69
N LYS A 313 -25.30 13.68 23.55
CA LYS A 313 -26.58 12.98 23.74
C LYS A 313 -27.69 13.37 22.77
N LYS A 314 -27.38 14.08 21.70
CA LYS A 314 -28.32 14.52 20.67
C LYS A 314 -28.00 13.89 19.30
N PRO A 315 -29.02 13.49 18.53
CA PRO A 315 -28.79 13.00 17.18
C PRO A 315 -28.39 14.16 16.26
N VAL A 316 -27.34 13.92 15.46
CA VAL A 316 -26.81 14.85 14.48
C VAL A 316 -26.57 14.09 13.18
N SER A 317 -26.86 14.69 12.03
CA SER A 317 -26.47 14.19 10.72
C SER A 317 -25.21 14.93 10.26
N VAL A 318 -24.22 14.17 9.75
CA VAL A 318 -22.97 14.71 9.26
C VAL A 318 -22.75 14.15 7.85
N ASP A 319 -22.63 15.04 6.87
CA ASP A 319 -22.29 14.68 5.50
C ASP A 319 -20.81 14.99 5.30
N ILE A 320 -20.02 13.97 4.89
CA ILE A 320 -18.57 14.05 4.76
C ILE A 320 -18.19 13.82 3.30
N GLU A 321 -17.56 14.81 2.67
CA GLU A 321 -16.91 14.65 1.38
C GLU A 321 -15.61 13.87 1.56
N LEU A 322 -15.48 12.78 0.81
CA LEU A 322 -14.37 11.86 0.93
C LEU A 322 -13.13 12.39 0.21
N LYS A 323 -11.98 12.29 0.89
CA LYS A 323 -10.66 12.69 0.41
C LYS A 323 -9.67 11.55 0.57
N ARG A 324 -8.61 11.60 -0.22
CA ARG A 324 -7.44 10.76 0.02
C ARG A 324 -6.72 11.24 1.28
N PHE A 325 -6.22 10.32 2.09
CA PHE A 325 -5.44 10.61 3.28
C PHE A 325 -4.04 10.00 3.12
N LEU A 326 -3.01 10.82 3.09
CA LEU A 326 -1.66 10.41 2.71
C LEU A 326 -0.72 10.09 3.89
N PRO A 327 -0.87 10.70 5.09
CA PRO A 327 0.14 10.58 6.14
C PRO A 327 0.47 9.16 6.58
N TYR A 328 -0.48 8.21 6.51
CA TYR A 328 -0.24 6.82 6.90
C TYR A 328 0.70 6.07 5.92
N LEU A 329 0.87 6.58 4.69
CA LEU A 329 1.70 5.95 3.66
C LEU A 329 3.19 5.88 4.02
N ILE A 330 3.66 6.66 5.00
CA ILE A 330 5.00 6.49 5.55
C ILE A 330 5.23 5.07 6.09
N GLN A 331 4.16 4.41 6.56
CA GLN A 331 4.16 3.06 7.10
C GLN A 331 3.88 1.98 6.05
N ALA A 332 3.52 2.36 4.81
CA ALA A 332 3.33 1.44 3.71
C ALA A 332 4.66 0.92 3.15
N ASN A 333 4.65 -0.28 2.60
CA ASN A 333 5.73 -0.75 1.74
C ASN A 333 5.80 0.15 0.50
N GLN A 334 6.99 0.62 0.16
CA GLN A 334 7.24 1.48 -0.99
C GLN A 334 7.73 0.65 -2.17
N TYR A 335 7.13 0.87 -3.34
CA TYR A 335 7.45 0.19 -4.60
C TYR A 335 7.66 1.22 -5.70
N ASP A 336 8.29 0.80 -6.79
CA ASP A 336 8.47 1.58 -8.04
C ASP A 336 9.22 2.91 -7.85
N GLN A 337 9.88 3.10 -6.70
CA GLN A 337 10.58 4.31 -6.33
C GLN A 337 12.04 4.01 -5.98
N LYS A 338 12.92 4.95 -6.37
CA LYS A 338 14.32 4.92 -5.91
C LYS A 338 14.43 5.61 -4.56
N PRO A 339 15.24 5.08 -3.61
CA PRO A 339 15.45 5.72 -2.32
C PRO A 339 15.94 7.15 -2.46
N GLN A 340 15.35 8.08 -1.70
CA GLN A 340 15.82 9.46 -1.58
C GLN A 340 17.00 9.51 -0.61
N TYR A 341 17.96 10.39 -0.88
CA TYR A 341 19.13 10.54 -0.01
C TYR A 341 19.89 11.86 -0.26
N VAL A 342 20.70 12.24 0.72
CA VAL A 342 21.75 13.26 0.63
C VAL A 342 23.01 12.69 1.27
N VAL A 343 24.14 12.81 0.57
CA VAL A 343 25.48 12.52 1.09
C VAL A 343 26.24 13.83 1.26
N PHE A 344 26.71 14.09 2.47
CA PHE A 344 27.48 15.29 2.78
C PHE A 344 28.62 14.95 3.76
N ALA A 345 29.86 15.20 3.39
CA ALA A 345 31.03 14.85 4.20
C ALA A 345 31.03 13.39 4.70
N GLY A 346 30.51 12.47 3.88
CA GLY A 346 30.33 11.07 4.21
C GLY A 346 29.11 10.75 5.09
N LEU A 347 28.35 11.73 5.55
CA LEU A 347 27.11 11.51 6.25
C LEU A 347 25.98 11.22 5.26
N LEU A 348 25.22 10.13 5.47
CA LEU A 348 24.09 9.73 4.66
C LEU A 348 22.78 10.10 5.36
N PHE A 349 22.02 11.02 4.76
CA PHE A 349 20.70 11.43 5.24
C PHE A 349 19.62 10.86 4.35
N GLN A 350 18.55 10.31 4.95
CA GLN A 350 17.40 9.77 4.23
C GLN A 350 16.10 10.14 4.96
N PRO A 351 14.98 10.28 4.23
CA PRO A 351 13.68 10.40 4.86
C PRO A 351 13.25 9.06 5.42
N VAL A 352 12.49 9.09 6.50
CA VAL A 352 11.91 7.89 7.11
C VAL A 352 10.76 7.39 6.24
N ASP A 353 10.83 6.13 5.88
CA ASP A 353 9.74 5.29 5.40
C ASP A 353 9.93 3.86 5.92
N ARG A 354 8.94 3.00 5.68
CA ARG A 354 8.99 1.60 6.13
C ARG A 354 10.22 0.85 5.59
N ASN A 355 10.53 1.03 4.32
CA ASN A 355 11.64 0.31 3.66
C ASN A 355 12.99 0.76 4.21
N MET A 356 13.16 2.07 4.43
CA MET A 356 14.37 2.62 5.06
C MET A 356 14.52 2.10 6.51
N MET A 357 13.44 2.14 7.30
CA MET A 357 13.43 1.63 8.67
C MET A 357 13.87 0.16 8.74
N ALA A 358 13.35 -0.67 7.84
CA ALA A 358 13.69 -2.08 7.75
C ALA A 358 15.13 -2.31 7.28
N ALA A 359 15.57 -1.59 6.23
CA ALA A 359 16.91 -1.74 5.66
C ALA A 359 18.03 -1.40 6.64
N HIS A 360 17.85 -0.34 7.43
CA HIS A 360 18.84 0.11 8.42
C HIS A 360 18.65 -0.50 9.81
N GLY A 361 17.53 -1.20 10.08
CA GLY A 361 17.25 -1.77 11.39
C GLY A 361 17.15 -0.72 12.48
N ILE A 362 16.43 0.39 12.22
CA ILE A 362 16.37 1.54 13.13
C ILE A 362 15.72 1.15 14.46
N THR A 363 16.47 1.29 15.54
CA THR A 363 16.01 1.02 16.92
C THR A 363 15.89 2.27 17.79
N ASN A 364 16.33 3.43 17.30
CA ASN A 364 16.22 4.70 18.02
C ASN A 364 14.77 4.99 18.39
N LEU A 365 14.49 5.22 19.69
CA LEU A 365 13.14 5.36 20.20
C LEU A 365 12.43 6.61 19.68
N ASN A 366 13.14 7.72 19.51
CA ASN A 366 12.56 8.96 18.98
C ASN A 366 12.11 8.77 17.54
N VAL A 367 12.97 8.18 16.68
CA VAL A 367 12.63 7.91 15.28
C VAL A 367 11.47 6.93 15.18
N ARG A 368 11.47 5.85 15.98
CA ARG A 368 10.36 4.89 16.02
C ARG A 368 9.06 5.53 16.49
N TYR A 369 9.12 6.40 17.49
CA TYR A 369 7.94 7.14 17.94
C TYR A 369 7.37 8.01 16.82
N LEU A 370 8.20 8.85 16.21
CA LEU A 370 7.79 9.72 15.09
C LEU A 370 7.20 8.91 13.92
N PHE A 371 7.81 7.78 13.59
CA PHE A 371 7.33 6.88 12.54
C PHE A 371 5.98 6.25 12.88
N ASN A 372 5.84 5.68 14.09
CA ASN A 372 4.63 4.95 14.49
C ASN A 372 3.42 5.87 14.72
N TYR A 373 3.67 7.11 15.16
CA TYR A 373 2.63 8.07 15.48
C TYR A 373 2.55 9.24 14.48
N PHE A 374 3.15 9.08 13.31
CA PHE A 374 3.27 10.14 12.29
C PHE A 374 1.93 10.76 11.91
N SER A 375 0.92 9.93 11.66
CA SER A 375 -0.45 10.38 11.39
C SER A 375 -1.18 10.76 12.67
N GLN A 376 -1.13 9.89 13.69
CA GLN A 376 -1.95 9.99 14.88
C GLN A 376 -1.67 11.24 15.72
N ASP A 377 -0.39 11.64 15.81
CA ASP A 377 0.07 12.86 16.49
C ASP A 377 0.28 14.02 15.51
N GLU A 378 -0.22 13.88 14.28
CA GLU A 378 -0.14 14.89 13.21
C GLU A 378 1.30 15.43 12.98
N VAL A 379 2.32 14.58 13.20
CA VAL A 379 3.75 14.94 13.04
C VAL A 379 4.03 15.53 11.66
N TYR A 380 3.33 15.06 10.64
CA TYR A 380 3.45 15.49 9.25
C TYR A 380 3.19 16.99 9.06
N LYS A 381 2.44 17.65 9.92
CA LYS A 381 2.17 19.10 9.83
C LYS A 381 3.42 19.92 10.07
N GLU A 382 4.24 19.51 11.02
CA GLU A 382 5.52 20.16 11.32
C GLU A 382 6.66 19.61 10.47
N ARG A 383 6.65 18.30 10.21
CA ARG A 383 7.69 17.55 9.51
C ARG A 383 7.09 16.62 8.46
N PRO A 384 6.80 17.12 7.25
CA PRO A 384 6.29 16.30 6.13
C PRO A 384 7.21 15.12 5.79
N GLN A 385 8.51 15.24 6.11
CA GLN A 385 9.49 14.15 6.10
C GLN A 385 10.32 14.18 7.38
N ILE A 386 10.47 13.02 8.01
CA ILE A 386 11.41 12.85 9.13
C ILE A 386 12.76 12.50 8.51
N VAL A 387 13.74 13.42 8.59
CA VAL A 387 15.08 13.20 8.05
C VAL A 387 15.97 12.56 9.10
N VAL A 388 16.64 11.45 8.77
CA VAL A 388 17.52 10.69 9.68
C VAL A 388 18.91 10.59 9.09
N LEU A 389 19.93 10.70 9.94
CA LEU A 389 21.30 10.27 9.62
C LEU A 389 21.34 8.75 9.68
N THR A 390 21.20 8.10 8.52
CA THR A 390 21.05 6.64 8.43
C THR A 390 22.36 5.90 8.48
N ASP A 391 23.40 6.45 7.88
CA ASP A 391 24.72 5.83 7.87
C ASP A 391 25.83 6.86 7.67
N MET A 392 27.08 6.40 7.78
CA MET A 392 28.27 7.20 7.53
C MET A 392 29.24 6.41 6.67
N LEU A 393 29.75 7.07 5.64
CA LEU A 393 30.84 6.61 4.80
C LEU A 393 32.16 7.07 5.43
N PRO A 394 32.96 6.19 6.03
CA PRO A 394 34.12 6.59 6.83
C PRO A 394 35.15 7.43 6.06
N ASP A 395 35.42 8.62 6.57
CA ASP A 395 36.47 9.55 6.14
C ASP A 395 37.07 10.23 7.38
N GLU A 396 38.24 10.84 7.26
CA GLU A 396 38.88 11.56 8.36
C GLU A 396 38.07 12.74 8.90
N ILE A 397 37.12 13.28 8.09
CA ILE A 397 36.28 14.41 8.49
C ILE A 397 35.15 14.00 9.45
N ASN A 398 34.73 12.76 9.41
CA ASN A 398 33.57 12.26 10.18
C ASN A 398 33.97 11.23 11.27
N THR A 399 35.23 11.18 11.65
CA THR A 399 35.70 10.33 12.73
C THR A 399 34.98 10.64 14.06
N HIS A 400 34.61 9.59 14.81
CA HIS A 400 33.93 9.68 16.12
C HIS A 400 32.48 10.21 16.09
N PHE A 401 31.82 10.19 14.93
CA PHE A 401 30.41 10.60 14.80
C PHE A 401 29.40 9.43 14.91
N ASP A 402 29.85 8.21 15.16
CA ASP A 402 28.99 7.01 15.21
C ASP A 402 27.80 7.14 16.17
N LEU A 403 27.92 7.93 17.23
CA LEU A 403 26.87 8.17 18.21
C LEU A 403 25.65 8.93 17.63
N PHE A 404 25.82 9.60 16.49
CA PHE A 404 24.75 10.34 15.82
C PHE A 404 24.00 9.49 14.79
N ARG A 405 24.48 8.28 14.51
CA ARG A 405 23.80 7.36 13.58
C ARG A 405 22.41 7.02 14.09
N HIS A 406 21.46 6.99 13.19
CA HIS A 406 20.04 6.73 13.45
C HIS A 406 19.34 7.80 14.29
N GLN A 407 19.87 9.01 14.34
CA GLN A 407 19.22 10.16 14.98
C GLN A 407 18.41 10.97 13.94
N ALA A 408 17.23 11.45 14.36
CA ALA A 408 16.44 12.36 13.54
C ALA A 408 17.00 13.78 13.58
N VAL A 409 17.19 14.37 12.40
CA VAL A 409 17.70 15.72 12.25
C VAL A 409 16.65 16.74 12.68
N ASP A 410 17.02 17.69 13.53
CA ASP A 410 16.18 18.79 13.96
C ASP A 410 16.52 20.08 13.22
N GLU A 411 17.80 20.42 13.16
CA GLU A 411 18.29 21.69 12.65
C GLU A 411 19.65 21.53 11.99
N ILE A 412 19.86 22.25 10.89
CA ILE A 412 21.16 22.37 10.22
C ILE A 412 21.47 23.85 10.04
N ASN A 413 22.62 24.31 10.54
CA ASN A 413 23.08 25.71 10.43
C ASN A 413 22.02 26.74 10.87
N GLY A 414 21.25 26.46 11.94
CA GLY A 414 20.19 27.32 12.43
C GLY A 414 18.86 27.21 11.66
N LYS A 415 18.80 26.43 10.57
CA LYS A 415 17.56 26.18 9.82
C LYS A 415 16.88 24.91 10.34
N LYS A 416 15.61 25.00 10.72
CA LYS A 416 14.77 23.81 11.03
C LYS A 416 14.59 22.94 9.79
N ILE A 417 14.75 21.64 9.96
CA ILE A 417 14.65 20.65 8.88
C ILE A 417 13.28 19.98 8.93
N ARG A 418 12.49 20.23 7.88
CA ARG A 418 11.15 19.69 7.70
C ARG A 418 11.10 18.62 6.62
N THR A 419 12.03 18.68 5.65
CA THR A 419 12.13 17.78 4.50
C THR A 419 13.58 17.46 4.19
N LEU A 420 13.83 16.41 3.40
CA LEU A 420 15.18 16.10 2.90
C LEU A 420 15.74 17.23 2.03
N LYS A 421 14.87 17.93 1.30
CA LYS A 421 15.24 19.09 0.50
C LYS A 421 15.76 20.24 1.40
N ASP A 422 15.10 20.49 2.54
CA ASP A 422 15.59 21.47 3.51
C ASP A 422 17.00 21.13 4.00
N ALA A 423 17.25 19.84 4.29
CA ALA A 423 18.56 19.38 4.72
C ALA A 423 19.62 19.62 3.62
N TYR A 424 19.32 19.24 2.38
CA TYR A 424 20.20 19.48 1.24
C TYR A 424 20.51 20.97 1.08
N GLU A 425 19.51 21.83 1.03
CA GLU A 425 19.69 23.29 0.88
C GLU A 425 20.50 23.90 2.03
N ALA A 426 20.23 23.49 3.27
CA ALA A 426 20.95 23.98 4.44
C ALA A 426 22.44 23.59 4.46
N LEU A 427 22.78 22.44 3.85
CA LEU A 427 24.15 21.96 3.71
C LEU A 427 24.89 22.60 2.52
N GLN A 428 24.17 23.00 1.46
CA GLN A 428 24.76 23.68 0.28
C GLN A 428 25.01 25.17 0.51
N ASN A 429 24.30 25.81 1.43
CA ASN A 429 24.53 27.21 1.75
C ASN A 429 25.95 27.40 2.31
N PRO A 430 26.57 28.58 2.08
CA PRO A 430 27.85 28.91 2.70
C PRO A 430 27.78 28.63 4.20
N ALA A 431 28.85 28.03 4.73
CA ALA A 431 28.96 27.82 6.15
C ALA A 431 28.71 29.13 6.90
N PRO A 432 28.14 29.10 8.09
CA PRO A 432 28.06 30.25 8.97
C PRO A 432 29.40 30.95 9.11
N ALA A 433 29.39 32.22 9.49
CA ALA A 433 30.60 33.07 9.57
C ALA A 433 31.70 32.50 10.49
N ASP A 434 31.35 31.58 11.38
CA ASP A 434 32.27 30.81 12.25
C ASP A 434 33.05 29.71 11.53
N GLY A 435 32.69 29.38 10.27
CA GLY A 435 33.38 28.38 9.46
C GLY A 435 32.99 26.93 9.75
N PHE A 436 31.88 26.65 10.42
CA PHE A 436 31.42 25.32 10.77
C PHE A 436 30.01 25.04 10.26
N HIS A 437 29.75 23.80 9.79
CA HIS A 437 28.42 23.26 9.66
C HIS A 437 28.02 22.61 11.00
N VAL A 438 26.86 22.99 11.51
CA VAL A 438 26.31 22.51 12.79
C VAL A 438 25.01 21.78 12.54
N ILE A 439 24.97 20.49 12.91
CA ILE A 439 23.79 19.63 12.77
C ILE A 439 23.29 19.25 14.17
N ARG A 440 22.03 19.54 14.46
CA ARG A 440 21.36 19.21 15.71
C ARG A 440 20.33 18.11 15.47
N PHE A 441 20.22 17.20 16.43
CA PHE A 441 19.31 16.07 16.37
C PHE A 441 18.24 16.17 17.46
N LEU A 442 17.07 15.59 17.19
CA LEU A 442 15.95 15.59 18.13
C LEU A 442 16.30 14.83 19.41
N GLY A 443 16.14 15.49 20.56
CA GLY A 443 16.41 14.88 21.87
C GLY A 443 17.89 14.68 22.21
N GLU A 444 18.82 15.10 21.35
CA GLU A 444 20.26 15.03 21.59
C GLU A 444 20.81 16.42 21.94
N GLY A 445 21.42 16.52 23.09
CA GLY A 445 21.96 17.81 23.57
C GLY A 445 23.23 18.27 22.86
N ARG A 446 23.94 17.38 22.18
CA ARG A 446 25.22 17.67 21.50
C ARG A 446 24.97 17.85 20.00
N PRO A 447 25.52 18.92 19.39
CA PRO A 447 25.53 19.03 17.93
C PRO A 447 26.66 18.18 17.33
N LEU A 448 26.45 17.73 16.09
CA LEU A 448 27.52 17.28 15.20
C LEU A 448 28.09 18.51 14.50
N VAL A 449 29.40 18.67 14.49
CA VAL A 449 30.07 19.88 13.96
C VAL A 449 31.12 19.47 12.94
N ILE A 450 31.09 20.08 11.76
CA ILE A 450 32.02 19.83 10.65
C ILE A 450 32.68 21.13 10.23
N GLU A 451 34.00 21.13 10.10
CA GLU A 451 34.76 22.28 9.58
C GLU A 451 34.46 22.46 8.07
N ALA A 452 33.88 23.60 7.72
CA ALA A 452 33.40 23.88 6.37
C ALA A 452 34.52 23.88 5.31
N SER A 453 35.71 24.39 5.66
CA SER A 453 36.85 24.41 4.75
C SER A 453 37.31 23.02 4.26
N ARG A 454 36.98 21.97 5.00
CA ARG A 454 37.37 20.59 4.69
C ARG A 454 36.31 19.82 3.88
N VAL A 455 35.09 20.33 3.81
CA VAL A 455 33.94 19.60 3.23
C VAL A 455 34.14 19.27 1.75
N ALA A 456 34.57 20.22 0.93
CA ALA A 456 34.70 20.00 -0.52
C ALA A 456 35.69 18.85 -0.84
N ALA A 457 36.84 18.84 -0.18
CA ALA A 457 37.83 17.78 -0.36
C ALA A 457 37.35 16.42 0.19
N ALA A 458 36.62 16.43 1.32
CA ALA A 458 36.03 15.23 1.88
C ALA A 458 34.94 14.64 0.97
N ASN A 459 34.03 15.48 0.44
CA ASN A 459 33.01 15.02 -0.51
C ASN A 459 33.63 14.35 -1.72
N GLN A 460 34.70 14.94 -2.30
CA GLN A 460 35.39 14.33 -3.43
C GLN A 460 35.97 12.94 -3.07
N ARG A 461 36.70 12.83 -1.96
CA ARG A 461 37.29 11.55 -1.50
C ARG A 461 36.21 10.50 -1.25
N VAL A 462 35.12 10.89 -0.60
CA VAL A 462 34.00 9.99 -0.29
C VAL A 462 33.34 9.50 -1.58
N MET A 463 33.03 10.40 -2.50
CA MET A 463 32.41 10.03 -3.77
C MET A 463 33.28 9.06 -4.58
N GLU A 464 34.58 9.31 -4.67
CA GLU A 464 35.52 8.43 -5.36
C GLU A 464 35.65 7.07 -4.65
N LYS A 465 35.89 7.08 -3.34
CA LYS A 465 36.17 5.88 -2.56
C LYS A 465 34.98 4.92 -2.49
N TYR A 466 33.76 5.45 -2.39
CA TYR A 466 32.53 4.65 -2.22
C TYR A 466 31.66 4.59 -3.47
N ASN A 467 32.17 5.04 -4.63
CA ASN A 467 31.45 5.05 -5.91
C ASN A 467 30.09 5.75 -5.79
N VAL A 468 30.01 6.86 -5.07
CA VAL A 468 28.80 7.67 -4.96
C VAL A 468 28.62 8.44 -6.26
N THR A 469 27.67 8.03 -7.09
CA THR A 469 27.47 8.58 -8.44
C THR A 469 26.78 9.94 -8.44
N SER A 470 26.09 10.28 -7.37
CA SER A 470 25.47 11.58 -7.11
C SER A 470 25.43 11.83 -5.61
N ASP A 471 25.65 13.04 -5.17
CA ASP A 471 25.61 13.41 -3.74
C ASP A 471 24.16 13.48 -3.19
N HIS A 472 23.18 13.49 -4.06
CA HIS A 472 21.77 13.49 -3.64
C HIS A 472 20.83 12.87 -4.67
N ARG A 473 19.67 12.45 -4.18
CA ARG A 473 18.44 12.21 -4.91
C ARG A 473 17.29 12.72 -4.07
N LEU A 474 16.74 13.83 -4.48
CA LEU A 474 15.55 14.41 -3.88
C LEU A 474 14.34 13.91 -4.68
N GLY A 475 13.22 13.73 -4.02
CA GLY A 475 11.93 13.37 -4.60
C GLY A 475 10.83 14.17 -3.92
N GLU A 476 9.62 13.99 -4.38
CA GLU A 476 8.45 14.54 -3.71
C GLU A 476 8.22 13.83 -2.38
N SER A 477 7.68 14.54 -1.41
CA SER A 477 7.18 13.95 -0.18
C SER A 477 5.95 13.07 -0.50
N VAL A 478 5.71 12.03 0.31
CA VAL A 478 4.43 11.30 0.29
C VAL A 478 3.24 12.26 0.43
N MET A 479 3.44 13.41 1.07
CA MET A 479 2.43 14.45 1.25
C MET A 479 2.16 15.29 -0.02
N ASP A 480 2.99 15.16 -1.05
CA ASP A 480 2.89 15.91 -2.30
C ASP A 480 2.29 15.06 -3.44
N GLN A 481 2.01 13.78 -3.19
CA GLN A 481 1.38 12.83 -4.12
C GLN A 481 -0.15 12.88 -4.00
#